data_95f62e2cd900d6ba567b4291a6bb8cf2
#
_entry.id   95f62e2cd900d6ba567b4291a6bb8cf2
#
_cell.length_a   1.000
_cell.length_b   1.000
_cell.length_c   1.000
_cell.angle_alpha   90.00
_cell.angle_beta   90.00
_cell.angle_gamma   90.00
#
_symmetry.space_group_name_H-M   'P 1'
#
loop_
_entity.id
_entity.type
_entity.pdbx_description
1 polymer ?
#
loop_
_entity_poly.entity_id
_entity_poly.type
_entity_poly.pdbx_seq_one_letter_code
_entity_poly.pdbx_strand_id
1 'polypeptide(L)'
;MLPKPSSLNSLYVAQFLSAFVDNMLLFIAQAIITKGNYPVYYLALVQGTFLFSFIILSPWVGRYADKHAKASVLIHGNLIKGLGVILFLLDCDPALSYAVVGMGAVVYSPAKYGILPLLTSSEGELLKANSYLESFTIVAILAGSVGGGFLSDRSITGALIIAAGLYGASILFNLLISKDHGDRKINYRDAIRAFARDIDTLASIQQSHYSLVGTGSFWLASATLRVAVFAWLPLVLGITGNTEISLIFAATGIGLVAGAMITPWLITIQTYRRTLFAGIALALLVLAFTAIYSLPVTIAALFALGAAGGIYIVPLNACLQHVGHKTIGAGKTIAVQNFIENTFMFLGVGVYTVSVGAGIPVNASIFATGTMLVIILTYMFFLRDRAKNSAPEMN
;
A
#
# COMPACT_ATOMS: atom_id res chain seq x y z
N MET A 1 7.38 7.08 38.43
CA MET A 1 6.31 6.70 37.44
C MET A 1 6.63 7.41 36.15
N LEU A 2 6.91 6.67 35.07
CA LEU A 2 7.02 7.27 33.74
C LEU A 2 5.63 7.87 33.36
N PRO A 3 5.57 9.09 32.79
CA PRO A 3 4.31 9.69 32.35
C PRO A 3 3.64 8.76 31.35
N LYS A 4 2.34 8.52 31.50
CA LYS A 4 1.58 7.72 30.52
C LYS A 4 1.71 8.38 29.14
N PRO A 5 2.14 7.67 28.10
CA PRO A 5 2.22 8.23 26.77
C PRO A 5 0.83 8.74 26.34
N SER A 6 0.78 9.84 25.62
CA SER A 6 -0.48 10.32 25.04
C SER A 6 -1.07 9.26 24.10
N SER A 7 -2.38 9.18 23.98
CA SER A 7 -3.03 8.23 23.06
C SER A 7 -2.54 8.36 21.62
N LEU A 8 -2.19 9.58 21.17
CA LEU A 8 -1.61 9.81 19.84
C LEU A 8 -0.22 9.20 19.71
N ASN A 9 0.66 9.38 20.70
CA ASN A 9 2.00 8.78 20.68
C ASN A 9 1.93 7.26 20.68
N SER A 10 1.01 6.68 21.47
CA SER A 10 0.76 5.24 21.49
C SER A 10 0.30 4.73 20.15
N LEU A 11 -0.58 5.48 19.45
CA LEU A 11 -1.04 5.16 18.10
C LEU A 11 0.11 5.19 17.09
N TYR A 12 0.98 6.21 17.13
CA TYR A 12 2.12 6.31 16.20
C TYR A 12 3.10 5.15 16.37
N VAL A 13 3.43 4.79 17.61
CA VAL A 13 4.30 3.64 17.88
C VAL A 13 3.65 2.33 17.44
N ALA A 14 2.38 2.12 17.79
CA ALA A 14 1.62 0.94 17.38
C ALA A 14 1.56 0.80 15.87
N GLN A 15 1.29 1.91 15.16
CA GLN A 15 1.25 1.94 13.70
C GLN A 15 2.62 1.67 13.08
N PHE A 16 3.67 2.29 13.61
CA PHE A 16 5.05 2.03 13.15
C PHE A 16 5.39 0.55 13.25
N LEU A 17 5.19 -0.06 14.43
CA LEU A 17 5.49 -1.47 14.66
C LEU A 17 4.67 -2.38 13.74
N SER A 18 3.37 -2.13 13.63
CA SER A 18 2.48 -2.92 12.78
C SER A 18 2.87 -2.83 11.30
N ALA A 19 3.10 -1.62 10.77
CA ALA A 19 3.50 -1.42 9.38
C ALA A 19 4.93 -1.94 9.10
N PHE A 20 5.84 -1.84 10.06
CA PHE A 20 7.17 -2.43 9.98
C PHE A 20 7.09 -3.94 9.75
N VAL A 21 6.31 -4.64 10.58
CA VAL A 21 6.15 -6.09 10.45
C VAL A 21 5.42 -6.47 9.16
N ASP A 22 4.38 -5.74 8.76
CA ASP A 22 3.65 -6.00 7.51
C ASP A 22 4.61 -6.03 6.30
N ASN A 23 5.58 -5.10 6.26
CA ASN A 23 6.57 -5.03 5.18
C ASN A 23 7.74 -6.01 5.38
N MET A 24 8.15 -6.28 6.60
CA MET A 24 9.16 -7.30 6.95
C MET A 24 8.71 -8.69 6.50
N LEU A 25 7.42 -9.03 6.68
CA LEU A 25 6.89 -10.34 6.35
C LEU A 25 6.95 -10.69 4.86
N LEU A 26 6.88 -9.70 3.96
CA LEU A 26 7.04 -9.96 2.53
C LEU A 26 8.44 -10.47 2.20
N PHE A 27 9.48 -9.91 2.83
CA PHE A 27 10.87 -10.35 2.66
C PHE A 27 11.14 -11.70 3.34
N ILE A 28 10.49 -11.96 4.49
CA ILE A 28 10.53 -13.29 5.13
C ILE A 28 9.86 -14.33 4.22
N ALA A 29 8.71 -14.03 3.63
CA ALA A 29 8.03 -14.90 2.69
C ALA A 29 8.92 -15.17 1.46
N GLN A 30 9.63 -14.16 0.94
CA GLN A 30 10.62 -14.34 -0.11
C GLN A 30 11.72 -15.35 0.30
N ALA A 31 12.26 -15.22 1.51
CA ALA A 31 13.28 -16.14 2.01
C ALA A 31 12.76 -17.59 2.15
N ILE A 32 11.51 -17.75 2.62
CA ILE A 32 10.84 -19.06 2.70
C ILE A 32 10.70 -19.68 1.31
N ILE A 33 10.21 -18.89 0.34
CA ILE A 33 9.98 -19.32 -1.04
C ILE A 33 11.29 -19.73 -1.70
N THR A 34 12.34 -18.92 -1.55
CA THR A 34 13.66 -19.21 -2.13
C THR A 34 14.28 -20.48 -1.54
N LYS A 35 14.25 -20.65 -0.20
CA LYS A 35 14.77 -21.83 0.47
C LYS A 35 13.95 -23.10 0.22
N GLY A 36 12.62 -22.94 0.05
CA GLY A 36 11.69 -24.03 -0.23
C GLY A 36 11.65 -24.47 -1.71
N ASN A 37 12.46 -23.86 -2.58
CA ASN A 37 12.47 -24.12 -4.03
C ASN A 37 11.09 -23.98 -4.69
N TYR A 38 10.27 -23.02 -4.24
CA TYR A 38 8.99 -22.73 -4.86
C TYR A 38 9.18 -22.11 -6.26
N PRO A 39 8.19 -22.23 -7.15
CA PRO A 39 8.24 -21.60 -8.46
C PRO A 39 8.43 -20.07 -8.39
N VAL A 40 9.07 -19.46 -9.38
CA VAL A 40 9.37 -18.02 -9.43
C VAL A 40 8.13 -17.14 -9.25
N TYR A 41 6.97 -17.59 -9.76
CA TYR A 41 5.70 -16.84 -9.62
C TYR A 41 5.10 -16.88 -8.21
N TYR A 42 5.60 -17.76 -7.33
CA TYR A 42 4.93 -18.03 -6.05
C TYR A 42 4.93 -16.83 -5.10
N LEU A 43 5.97 -15.99 -5.11
CA LEU A 43 5.98 -14.74 -4.34
C LEU A 43 4.87 -13.78 -4.79
N ALA A 44 4.66 -13.70 -6.11
CA ALA A 44 3.58 -12.89 -6.64
C ALA A 44 2.20 -13.43 -6.23
N LEU A 45 2.04 -14.75 -6.20
CA LEU A 45 0.84 -15.41 -5.66
C LEU A 45 0.63 -15.06 -4.17
N VAL A 46 1.67 -15.17 -3.36
CA VAL A 46 1.63 -14.80 -1.93
C VAL A 46 1.21 -13.35 -1.74
N GLN A 47 1.80 -12.42 -2.50
CA GLN A 47 1.36 -11.02 -2.49
C GLN A 47 -0.10 -10.87 -2.94
N GLY A 48 -0.51 -11.61 -3.97
CA GLY A 48 -1.88 -11.62 -4.48
C GLY A 48 -2.92 -12.01 -3.43
N THR A 49 -2.63 -13.01 -2.59
CA THR A 49 -3.56 -13.43 -1.53
C THR A 49 -3.74 -12.38 -0.45
N PHE A 50 -2.70 -11.62 -0.12
CA PHE A 50 -2.80 -10.46 0.77
C PHE A 50 -3.74 -9.39 0.19
N LEU A 51 -3.54 -9.02 -1.07
CA LEU A 51 -4.36 -8.03 -1.77
C LEU A 51 -5.81 -8.48 -1.92
N PHE A 52 -6.03 -9.77 -2.17
CA PHE A 52 -7.36 -10.37 -2.27
C PHE A 52 -8.15 -10.22 -0.97
N SER A 53 -7.50 -10.33 0.19
CA SER A 53 -8.12 -10.07 1.48
C SER A 53 -8.70 -8.67 1.58
N PHE A 54 -7.99 -7.65 1.05
CA PHE A 54 -8.51 -6.27 0.98
C PHE A 54 -9.72 -6.15 0.08
N ILE A 55 -9.71 -6.78 -1.08
CA ILE A 55 -10.83 -6.70 -2.04
C ILE A 55 -12.10 -7.31 -1.43
N ILE A 56 -11.98 -8.52 -0.88
CA ILE A 56 -13.15 -9.24 -0.34
C ILE A 56 -13.72 -8.56 0.90
N LEU A 57 -12.88 -8.11 1.83
CA LEU A 57 -13.34 -7.64 3.13
C LEU A 57 -13.68 -6.14 3.18
N SER A 58 -13.26 -5.33 2.19
CA SER A 58 -13.48 -3.88 2.15
C SER A 58 -14.93 -3.44 2.45
N PRO A 59 -16.00 -4.07 1.92
CA PRO A 59 -17.36 -3.62 2.19
C PRO A 59 -17.78 -3.69 3.67
N TRP A 60 -17.17 -4.58 4.44
CA TRP A 60 -17.55 -4.82 5.84
C TRP A 60 -16.64 -4.16 6.85
N VAL A 61 -15.34 -4.03 6.55
CA VAL A 61 -14.35 -3.60 7.56
C VAL A 61 -14.54 -2.15 8.01
N GLY A 62 -14.99 -1.25 7.14
CA GLY A 62 -15.35 0.11 7.53
C GLY A 62 -16.48 0.13 8.57
N ARG A 63 -17.55 -0.61 8.31
CA ARG A 63 -18.67 -0.77 9.25
C ARG A 63 -18.26 -1.49 10.53
N TYR A 64 -17.35 -2.46 10.43
CA TYR A 64 -16.78 -3.12 11.60
C TYR A 64 -16.02 -2.15 12.49
N ALA A 65 -15.19 -1.30 11.88
CA ALA A 65 -14.45 -0.28 12.59
C ALA A 65 -15.35 0.80 13.24
N ASP A 66 -16.49 1.13 12.61
CA ASP A 66 -17.43 2.10 13.16
C ASP A 66 -18.34 1.50 14.25
N LYS A 67 -18.63 0.21 14.17
CA LYS A 67 -19.44 -0.49 15.16
C LYS A 67 -18.73 -0.76 16.47
N HIS A 68 -17.41 -0.90 16.45
CA HIS A 68 -16.60 -1.25 17.61
C HIS A 68 -15.68 -0.10 18.02
N ALA A 69 -15.23 -0.09 19.27
CA ALA A 69 -14.19 0.82 19.71
C ALA A 69 -12.96 0.70 18.81
N LYS A 70 -12.49 1.81 18.21
CA LYS A 70 -11.44 1.78 17.19
C LYS A 70 -10.12 1.22 17.73
N ALA A 71 -9.78 1.53 18.99
CA ALA A 71 -8.64 0.92 19.67
C ALA A 71 -8.75 -0.62 19.73
N SER A 72 -9.96 -1.16 19.97
CA SER A 72 -10.19 -2.62 19.97
C SER A 72 -10.06 -3.20 18.56
N VAL A 73 -10.50 -2.48 17.53
CA VAL A 73 -10.35 -2.92 16.12
C VAL A 73 -8.88 -2.98 15.71
N LEU A 74 -8.05 -2.04 16.16
CA LEU A 74 -6.59 -2.08 15.96
C LEU A 74 -5.96 -3.33 16.62
N ILE A 75 -6.41 -3.68 17.82
CA ILE A 75 -5.97 -4.90 18.52
C ILE A 75 -6.41 -6.15 17.73
N HIS A 76 -7.67 -6.22 17.31
CA HIS A 76 -8.17 -7.36 16.52
C HIS A 76 -7.39 -7.54 15.22
N GLY A 77 -7.09 -6.44 14.51
CA GLY A 77 -6.26 -6.48 13.31
C GLY A 77 -4.87 -7.08 13.56
N ASN A 78 -4.19 -6.62 14.62
CA ASN A 78 -2.87 -7.17 14.96
C ASN A 78 -2.91 -8.60 15.49
N LEU A 79 -3.98 -9.03 16.18
CA LEU A 79 -4.16 -10.43 16.59
C LEU A 79 -4.30 -11.34 15.36
N ILE A 80 -5.10 -10.94 14.37
CA ILE A 80 -5.25 -11.70 13.12
C ILE A 80 -3.92 -11.76 12.36
N LYS A 81 -3.17 -10.64 12.28
CA LYS A 81 -1.83 -10.64 11.68
C LYS A 81 -0.87 -11.57 12.42
N GLY A 82 -0.89 -11.55 13.76
CA GLY A 82 -0.12 -12.46 14.60
C GLY A 82 -0.44 -13.93 14.35
N LEU A 83 -1.72 -14.26 14.12
CA LEU A 83 -2.13 -15.61 13.71
C LEU A 83 -1.48 -16.00 12.37
N GLY A 84 -1.42 -15.09 11.39
CA GLY A 84 -0.71 -15.33 10.13
C GLY A 84 0.78 -15.64 10.34
N VAL A 85 1.45 -14.94 11.28
CA VAL A 85 2.84 -15.24 11.65
C VAL A 85 2.97 -16.62 12.30
N ILE A 86 2.02 -17.01 13.15
CA ILE A 86 1.99 -18.34 13.76
C ILE A 86 1.85 -19.42 12.68
N LEU A 87 1.02 -19.20 11.65
CA LEU A 87 0.89 -20.14 10.52
C LEU A 87 2.21 -20.30 9.77
N PHE A 88 2.97 -19.20 9.54
CA PHE A 88 4.34 -19.30 9.00
C PHE A 88 5.27 -20.12 9.90
N LEU A 89 5.21 -19.96 11.24
CA LEU A 89 6.02 -20.72 12.19
C LEU A 89 5.66 -22.21 12.25
N LEU A 90 4.42 -22.55 11.91
CA LEU A 90 3.92 -23.92 11.80
C LEU A 90 4.16 -24.54 10.41
N ASP A 91 4.98 -23.90 9.58
CA ASP A 91 5.29 -24.33 8.20
C ASP A 91 4.04 -24.52 7.32
N CYS A 92 2.95 -23.78 7.63
CA CYS A 92 1.79 -23.73 6.73
C CYS A 92 2.15 -23.04 5.42
N ASP A 93 1.35 -23.29 4.39
CA ASP A 93 1.54 -22.68 3.07
C ASP A 93 1.73 -21.16 3.16
N PRO A 94 2.79 -20.58 2.55
CA PRO A 94 3.10 -19.16 2.63
C PRO A 94 1.97 -18.25 2.10
N ALA A 95 1.23 -18.69 1.06
CA ALA A 95 0.14 -17.90 0.50
C ALA A 95 -1.05 -17.83 1.47
N LEU A 96 -1.38 -18.94 2.14
CA LEU A 96 -2.41 -18.98 3.18
C LEU A 96 -2.01 -18.13 4.40
N SER A 97 -0.78 -18.28 4.87
CA SER A 97 -0.25 -17.54 6.03
C SER A 97 -0.30 -16.03 5.79
N TYR A 98 0.14 -15.59 4.59
CA TYR A 98 0.15 -14.17 4.24
C TYR A 98 -1.26 -13.63 3.93
N ALA A 99 -2.19 -14.46 3.44
CA ALA A 99 -3.61 -14.09 3.33
C ALA A 99 -4.21 -13.72 4.69
N VAL A 100 -3.91 -14.50 5.75
CA VAL A 100 -4.36 -14.21 7.11
C VAL A 100 -3.76 -12.89 7.62
N VAL A 101 -2.48 -12.61 7.33
CA VAL A 101 -1.88 -11.30 7.61
C VAL A 101 -2.66 -10.19 6.89
N GLY A 102 -3.01 -10.39 5.62
CA GLY A 102 -3.82 -9.46 4.82
C GLY A 102 -5.21 -9.21 5.43
N MET A 103 -5.88 -10.25 5.94
CA MET A 103 -7.16 -10.09 6.67
C MET A 103 -7.00 -9.17 7.89
N GLY A 104 -5.94 -9.33 8.66
CA GLY A 104 -5.64 -8.46 9.79
C GLY A 104 -5.34 -7.03 9.37
N ALA A 105 -4.61 -6.85 8.27
CA ALA A 105 -4.24 -5.54 7.74
C ALA A 105 -5.47 -4.75 7.26
N VAL A 106 -6.40 -5.40 6.55
CA VAL A 106 -7.62 -4.73 6.09
C VAL A 106 -8.56 -4.37 7.24
N VAL A 107 -8.63 -5.19 8.29
CA VAL A 107 -9.40 -4.86 9.51
C VAL A 107 -8.79 -3.66 10.24
N TYR A 108 -7.47 -3.59 10.32
CA TYR A 108 -6.71 -2.54 10.99
C TYR A 108 -6.86 -1.17 10.29
N SER A 109 -6.86 -1.16 8.97
CA SER A 109 -6.74 0.05 8.14
C SER A 109 -7.80 1.14 8.41
N PRO A 110 -9.13 0.87 8.42
CA PRO A 110 -10.13 1.92 8.65
C PRO A 110 -10.09 2.47 10.08
N ALA A 111 -9.75 1.65 11.08
CA ALA A 111 -9.64 2.09 12.47
C ALA A 111 -8.47 3.06 12.69
N LYS A 112 -7.34 2.83 12.01
CA LYS A 112 -6.13 3.65 12.05
C LYS A 112 -6.40 5.12 11.72
N TYR A 113 -7.15 5.36 10.67
CA TYR A 113 -7.53 6.73 10.27
C TYR A 113 -8.75 7.25 11.02
N GLY A 114 -9.72 6.38 11.29
CA GLY A 114 -10.97 6.74 11.95
C GLY A 114 -10.81 7.14 13.42
N ILE A 115 -9.71 6.76 14.07
CA ILE A 115 -9.45 7.12 15.47
C ILE A 115 -8.85 8.55 15.60
N LEU A 116 -8.18 9.08 14.59
CA LEU A 116 -7.49 10.37 14.65
C LEU A 116 -8.41 11.54 15.03
N PRO A 117 -9.61 11.70 14.41
CA PRO A 117 -10.54 12.76 14.82
C PRO A 117 -10.99 12.68 16.28
N LEU A 118 -10.95 11.48 16.89
CA LEU A 118 -11.34 11.27 18.28
C LEU A 118 -10.21 11.61 19.26
N LEU A 119 -8.97 11.66 18.78
CA LEU A 119 -7.76 11.94 19.58
C LEU A 119 -7.24 13.37 19.37
N THR A 120 -7.87 14.17 18.54
CA THR A 120 -7.46 15.53 18.21
C THR A 120 -8.58 16.53 18.52
N SER A 121 -8.20 17.74 18.91
CA SER A 121 -9.15 18.78 19.38
C SER A 121 -9.41 19.87 18.33
N SER A 122 -8.63 19.91 17.24
CA SER A 122 -8.75 20.90 16.17
C SER A 122 -8.39 20.33 14.81
N GLU A 123 -8.86 20.97 13.74
CA GLU A 123 -8.50 20.59 12.36
C GLU A 123 -6.99 20.66 12.12
N GLY A 124 -6.31 21.67 12.69
CA GLY A 124 -4.86 21.79 12.59
C GLY A 124 -4.10 20.67 13.31
N GLU A 125 -4.60 20.21 14.46
CA GLU A 125 -4.06 19.05 15.17
C GLU A 125 -4.32 17.76 14.41
N LEU A 126 -5.50 17.59 13.83
CA LEU A 126 -5.84 16.43 12.99
C LEU A 126 -4.93 16.34 11.76
N LEU A 127 -4.66 17.48 11.10
CA LEU A 127 -3.75 17.52 9.95
C LEU A 127 -2.33 17.09 10.35
N LYS A 128 -1.83 17.61 11.46
CA LYS A 128 -0.51 17.20 12.00
C LYS A 128 -0.48 15.72 12.36
N ALA A 129 -1.52 15.21 13.02
CA ALA A 129 -1.62 13.81 13.41
C ALA A 129 -1.62 12.87 12.20
N ASN A 130 -2.36 13.20 11.13
CA ASN A 130 -2.30 12.47 9.88
C ASN A 130 -0.90 12.49 9.25
N SER A 131 -0.26 13.67 9.20
CA SER A 131 1.09 13.80 8.64
C SER A 131 2.12 12.97 9.39
N TYR A 132 2.08 12.95 10.73
CA TYR A 132 2.96 12.09 11.53
C TYR A 132 2.67 10.60 11.30
N LEU A 133 1.39 10.21 11.26
CA LEU A 133 0.99 8.81 11.02
C LEU A 133 1.54 8.31 9.68
N GLU A 134 1.40 9.10 8.62
CA GLU A 134 1.94 8.77 7.29
C GLU A 134 3.48 8.73 7.29
N SER A 135 4.14 9.70 7.93
CA SER A 135 5.60 9.70 8.05
C SER A 135 6.13 8.46 8.75
N PHE A 136 5.53 8.08 9.88
CA PHE A 136 5.88 6.85 10.59
C PHE A 136 5.61 5.60 9.74
N THR A 137 4.53 5.61 8.96
CA THR A 137 4.21 4.50 8.05
C THR A 137 5.26 4.36 6.95
N ILE A 138 5.69 5.46 6.32
CA ILE A 138 6.73 5.43 5.27
C ILE A 138 8.06 4.91 5.83
N VAL A 139 8.49 5.43 6.99
CA VAL A 139 9.72 4.98 7.65
C VAL A 139 9.61 3.50 8.02
N ALA A 140 8.45 3.05 8.51
CA ALA A 140 8.18 1.65 8.84
C ALA A 140 8.25 0.73 7.62
N ILE A 141 7.73 1.17 6.46
CA ILE A 141 7.81 0.41 5.20
C ILE A 141 9.27 0.19 4.80
N LEU A 142 10.07 1.24 4.80
CA LEU A 142 11.49 1.17 4.42
C LEU A 142 12.29 0.32 5.40
N ALA A 143 12.18 0.64 6.70
CA ALA A 143 12.91 -0.07 7.74
C ALA A 143 12.47 -1.54 7.87
N GLY A 144 11.17 -1.83 7.72
CA GLY A 144 10.61 -3.18 7.74
C GLY A 144 11.10 -4.02 6.56
N SER A 145 11.15 -3.42 5.36
CA SER A 145 11.68 -4.09 4.16
C SER A 145 13.15 -4.49 4.35
N VAL A 146 14.00 -3.54 4.77
CA VAL A 146 15.42 -3.81 5.01
C VAL A 146 15.62 -4.77 6.19
N GLY A 147 14.90 -4.55 7.30
CA GLY A 147 14.93 -5.43 8.47
C GLY A 147 14.50 -6.85 8.15
N GLY A 148 13.47 -7.02 7.33
CA GLY A 148 13.00 -8.32 6.85
C GLY A 148 14.04 -9.06 6.04
N GLY A 149 14.69 -8.40 5.08
CA GLY A 149 15.80 -8.97 4.32
C GLY A 149 16.95 -9.42 5.23
N PHE A 150 17.42 -8.52 6.09
CA PHE A 150 18.55 -8.78 6.98
C PHE A 150 18.30 -9.90 8.00
N LEU A 151 17.11 -9.92 8.61
CA LEU A 151 16.80 -10.95 9.61
C LEU A 151 16.54 -12.31 8.97
N SER A 152 15.89 -12.36 7.80
CA SER A 152 15.58 -13.61 7.09
C SER A 152 16.83 -14.30 6.52
N ASP A 153 17.86 -13.55 6.15
CA ASP A 153 19.14 -14.12 5.72
C ASP A 153 19.85 -14.85 6.86
N ARG A 154 19.67 -14.37 8.11
CA ARG A 154 20.26 -15.00 9.29
C ARG A 154 19.45 -16.16 9.81
N SER A 155 18.14 -15.95 10.02
CA SER A 155 17.21 -16.97 10.53
C SER A 155 15.78 -16.59 10.21
N ILE A 156 15.13 -17.38 9.36
CA ILE A 156 13.69 -17.21 9.06
C ILE A 156 12.86 -17.36 10.34
N THR A 157 13.10 -18.41 11.13
CA THR A 157 12.37 -18.64 12.39
C THR A 157 12.62 -17.51 13.38
N GLY A 158 13.85 -17.03 13.51
CA GLY A 158 14.17 -15.87 14.36
C GLY A 158 13.45 -14.60 13.90
N ALA A 159 13.41 -14.34 12.58
CA ALA A 159 12.69 -13.21 12.01
C ALA A 159 11.18 -13.29 12.28
N LEU A 160 10.56 -14.48 12.18
CA LEU A 160 9.14 -14.70 12.48
C LEU A 160 8.84 -14.51 13.98
N ILE A 161 9.71 -14.97 14.88
CA ILE A 161 9.56 -14.76 16.33
C ILE A 161 9.61 -13.25 16.65
N ILE A 162 10.55 -12.51 16.05
CA ILE A 162 10.65 -11.06 16.19
C ILE A 162 9.36 -10.40 15.66
N ALA A 163 8.86 -10.82 14.50
CA ALA A 163 7.62 -10.32 13.92
C ALA A 163 6.42 -10.51 14.87
N ALA A 164 6.28 -11.71 15.45
CA ALA A 164 5.23 -11.99 16.44
C ALA A 164 5.36 -11.09 17.68
N GLY A 165 6.58 -10.91 18.19
CA GLY A 165 6.86 -10.04 19.32
C GLY A 165 6.53 -8.57 19.05
N LEU A 166 6.84 -8.06 17.84
CA LEU A 166 6.54 -6.69 17.44
C LEU A 166 5.02 -6.45 17.25
N TYR A 167 4.27 -7.42 16.71
CA TYR A 167 2.80 -7.32 16.72
C TYR A 167 2.26 -7.34 18.15
N GLY A 168 2.80 -8.18 19.04
CA GLY A 168 2.49 -8.16 20.45
C GLY A 168 2.74 -6.80 21.09
N ALA A 169 3.91 -6.20 20.84
CA ALA A 169 4.23 -4.85 21.30
C ALA A 169 3.26 -3.81 20.75
N SER A 170 2.91 -3.89 19.46
CA SER A 170 1.89 -3.01 18.85
C SER A 170 0.54 -3.14 19.56
N ILE A 171 0.12 -4.35 19.92
CA ILE A 171 -1.11 -4.58 20.71
C ILE A 171 -1.02 -3.91 22.07
N LEU A 172 0.11 -4.02 22.77
CA LEU A 172 0.31 -3.37 24.08
C LEU A 172 0.19 -1.84 23.96
N PHE A 173 0.76 -1.22 22.93
CA PHE A 173 0.59 0.21 22.68
C PHE A 173 -0.86 0.56 22.33
N ASN A 174 -1.59 -0.28 21.58
CA ASN A 174 -3.01 -0.05 21.29
C ASN A 174 -3.90 -0.13 22.55
N LEU A 175 -3.50 -0.91 23.57
CA LEU A 175 -4.20 -0.96 24.87
C LEU A 175 -4.06 0.35 25.66
N LEU A 176 -3.04 1.16 25.38
CA LEU A 176 -2.82 2.46 26.02
C LEU A 176 -3.65 3.59 25.38
N ILE A 177 -4.29 3.32 24.24
CA ILE A 177 -5.14 4.30 23.55
C ILE A 177 -6.49 4.42 24.27
N SER A 178 -6.95 5.65 24.43
CA SER A 178 -8.27 5.93 25.01
C SER A 178 -9.38 5.24 24.22
N LYS A 179 -10.25 4.50 24.93
CA LYS A 179 -11.35 3.78 24.29
C LYS A 179 -12.46 4.75 23.91
N ASP A 180 -12.87 4.69 22.65
CA ASP A 180 -14.09 5.27 22.14
C ASP A 180 -15.26 4.27 22.30
N HIS A 181 -16.48 4.76 22.08
CA HIS A 181 -17.66 3.93 22.04
C HIS A 181 -18.12 3.79 20.60
N GLY A 182 -17.94 2.58 20.01
CA GLY A 182 -18.46 2.30 18.68
C GLY A 182 -20.00 2.38 18.64
N ASP A 183 -20.56 2.59 17.45
CA ASP A 183 -22.02 2.60 17.25
C ASP A 183 -22.57 1.20 17.05
N ARG A 184 -23.11 0.61 18.12
CA ARG A 184 -23.69 -0.74 18.10
C ARG A 184 -24.91 -0.91 17.19
N LYS A 185 -25.53 0.20 16.73
CA LYS A 185 -26.69 0.18 15.82
C LYS A 185 -26.33 -0.15 14.39
N ILE A 186 -25.03 -0.09 14.02
CA ILE A 186 -24.58 -0.38 12.67
C ILE A 186 -24.91 -1.82 12.27
N ASN A 187 -25.59 -1.95 11.12
CA ASN A 187 -25.98 -3.23 10.53
C ASN A 187 -25.10 -3.55 9.31
N TYR A 188 -24.79 -4.82 9.11
CA TYR A 188 -23.98 -5.30 7.99
C TYR A 188 -24.79 -5.66 6.73
N ARG A 189 -26.13 -5.79 6.84
CA ARG A 189 -27.00 -6.29 5.75
C ARG A 189 -26.82 -5.52 4.43
N ASP A 190 -26.68 -4.19 4.52
CA ASP A 190 -26.56 -3.33 3.34
C ASP A 190 -25.11 -2.89 3.05
N ALA A 191 -24.11 -3.55 3.65
CA ALA A 191 -22.73 -3.14 3.54
C ALA A 191 -22.25 -3.07 2.09
N ILE A 192 -22.48 -4.12 1.31
CA ILE A 192 -22.07 -4.21 -0.10
C ILE A 192 -22.79 -3.15 -0.94
N ARG A 193 -24.11 -3.00 -0.79
CA ARG A 193 -24.89 -2.04 -1.58
C ARG A 193 -24.50 -0.59 -1.25
N ALA A 194 -24.27 -0.29 0.03
CA ALA A 194 -23.84 1.05 0.43
C ALA A 194 -22.42 1.34 -0.08
N PHE A 195 -21.51 0.39 0.00
CA PHE A 195 -20.15 0.51 -0.51
C PHE A 195 -20.13 0.69 -2.04
N ALA A 196 -20.96 -0.07 -2.78
CA ALA A 196 -21.11 0.10 -4.21
C ALA A 196 -21.61 1.51 -4.58
N ARG A 197 -22.56 2.07 -3.82
CA ARG A 197 -23.02 3.46 -4.00
C ARG A 197 -21.93 4.49 -3.73
N ASP A 198 -21.10 4.27 -2.71
CA ASP A 198 -19.97 5.15 -2.39
C ASP A 198 -18.94 5.14 -3.53
N ILE A 199 -18.66 3.97 -4.14
CA ILE A 199 -17.81 3.83 -5.34
C ILE A 199 -18.43 4.59 -6.52
N ASP A 200 -19.71 4.36 -6.81
CA ASP A 200 -20.41 5.00 -7.92
C ASP A 200 -20.41 6.53 -7.79
N THR A 201 -20.67 7.03 -6.58
CA THR A 201 -20.64 8.47 -6.28
C THR A 201 -19.25 9.09 -6.56
N LEU A 202 -18.18 8.46 -6.11
CA LEU A 202 -16.82 8.96 -6.38
C LEU A 202 -16.42 8.80 -7.85
N ALA A 203 -16.82 7.71 -8.50
CA ALA A 203 -16.53 7.45 -9.91
C ALA A 203 -17.31 8.38 -10.85
N SER A 204 -18.47 8.88 -10.45
CA SER A 204 -19.25 9.84 -11.23
C SER A 204 -18.65 11.26 -11.25
N ILE A 205 -17.82 11.59 -10.25
CA ILE A 205 -17.17 12.90 -10.16
C ILE A 205 -15.82 12.82 -10.87
N GLN A 206 -15.65 13.60 -11.94
CA GLN A 206 -14.48 13.51 -12.81
C GLN A 206 -13.12 13.63 -12.07
N GLN A 207 -12.99 14.57 -11.13
CA GLN A 207 -11.75 14.75 -10.36
C GLN A 207 -11.42 13.52 -9.53
N SER A 208 -12.43 12.96 -8.89
CA SER A 208 -12.34 11.75 -8.07
C SER A 208 -12.04 10.52 -8.94
N HIS A 209 -12.74 10.37 -10.07
CA HIS A 209 -12.50 9.30 -11.03
C HIS A 209 -11.06 9.32 -11.57
N TYR A 210 -10.60 10.49 -12.03
CA TYR A 210 -9.22 10.68 -12.48
C TYR A 210 -8.21 10.29 -11.40
N SER A 211 -8.46 10.71 -10.16
CA SER A 211 -7.58 10.42 -9.04
C SER A 211 -7.60 8.94 -8.66
N LEU A 212 -8.77 8.28 -8.61
CA LEU A 212 -8.90 6.85 -8.32
C LEU A 212 -8.16 5.98 -9.36
N VAL A 213 -8.33 6.28 -10.65
CA VAL A 213 -7.61 5.57 -11.72
C VAL A 213 -6.10 5.82 -11.62
N GLY A 214 -5.71 7.06 -11.35
CA GLY A 214 -4.30 7.42 -11.22
C GLY A 214 -3.62 6.74 -10.02
N THR A 215 -4.24 6.81 -8.83
CA THR A 215 -3.68 6.13 -7.64
C THR A 215 -3.65 4.62 -7.83
N GLY A 216 -4.72 4.04 -8.39
CA GLY A 216 -4.77 2.61 -8.74
C GLY A 216 -3.64 2.22 -9.70
N SER A 217 -3.40 3.00 -10.77
CA SER A 217 -2.33 2.72 -11.74
C SER A 217 -0.92 2.77 -11.12
N PHE A 218 -0.67 3.74 -10.23
CA PHE A 218 0.58 3.81 -9.47
C PHE A 218 0.80 2.55 -8.64
N TRP A 219 -0.21 2.14 -7.86
CA TRP A 219 -0.10 0.98 -7.01
C TRP A 219 -0.02 -0.33 -7.79
N LEU A 220 -0.69 -0.44 -8.95
CA LEU A 220 -0.53 -1.55 -9.88
C LEU A 220 0.94 -1.71 -10.28
N ALA A 221 1.56 -0.63 -10.78
CA ALA A 221 2.95 -0.66 -11.20
C ALA A 221 3.89 -0.93 -10.02
N SER A 222 3.69 -0.26 -8.88
CA SER A 222 4.51 -0.40 -7.68
C SER A 222 4.49 -1.83 -7.12
N ALA A 223 3.31 -2.45 -6.99
CA ALA A 223 3.18 -3.80 -6.45
C ALA A 223 3.76 -4.85 -7.42
N THR A 224 3.50 -4.71 -8.71
CA THR A 224 4.02 -5.62 -9.72
C THR A 224 5.55 -5.55 -9.82
N LEU A 225 6.11 -4.33 -9.85
CA LEU A 225 7.56 -4.13 -9.86
C LEU A 225 8.22 -4.66 -8.59
N ARG A 226 7.59 -4.53 -7.43
CA ARG A 226 8.11 -5.09 -6.19
C ARG A 226 8.36 -6.59 -6.32
N VAL A 227 7.37 -7.37 -6.75
CA VAL A 227 7.53 -8.82 -6.90
C VAL A 227 8.42 -9.19 -8.09
N ALA A 228 8.39 -8.41 -9.16
CA ALA A 228 9.23 -8.63 -10.34
C ALA A 228 10.72 -8.43 -10.02
N VAL A 229 11.10 -7.41 -9.26
CA VAL A 229 12.49 -7.12 -8.87
C VAL A 229 13.09 -8.27 -8.04
N PHE A 230 12.31 -8.92 -7.17
CA PHE A 230 12.78 -10.11 -6.43
C PHE A 230 13.19 -11.27 -7.35
N ALA A 231 12.48 -11.46 -8.46
CA ALA A 231 12.84 -12.46 -9.44
C ALA A 231 13.93 -11.97 -10.42
N TRP A 232 13.91 -10.69 -10.76
CA TRP A 232 14.78 -10.08 -11.75
C TRP A 232 16.24 -9.96 -11.27
N LEU A 233 16.46 -9.53 -10.01
CA LEU A 233 17.81 -9.33 -9.45
C LEU A 233 18.64 -10.61 -9.45
N PRO A 234 18.14 -11.78 -8.99
CA PRO A 234 18.87 -13.04 -9.12
C PRO A 234 19.11 -13.46 -10.56
N LEU A 235 18.11 -13.32 -11.44
CA LEU A 235 18.19 -13.80 -12.82
C LEU A 235 19.11 -12.96 -13.70
N VAL A 236 19.16 -11.65 -13.51
CA VAL A 236 19.87 -10.70 -14.41
C VAL A 236 21.19 -10.25 -13.82
N LEU A 237 21.25 -9.99 -12.51
CA LEU A 237 22.45 -9.49 -11.84
C LEU A 237 23.15 -10.53 -10.94
N GLY A 238 22.57 -11.74 -10.77
CA GLY A 238 23.13 -12.77 -9.91
C GLY A 238 23.06 -12.45 -8.41
N ILE A 239 22.25 -11.46 -8.00
CA ILE A 239 22.10 -11.03 -6.60
C ILE A 239 21.02 -11.85 -5.93
N THR A 240 21.39 -12.72 -4.99
CA THR A 240 20.48 -13.68 -4.34
C THR A 240 20.24 -13.41 -2.86
N GLY A 241 21.06 -12.58 -2.21
CA GLY A 241 20.91 -12.22 -0.80
C GLY A 241 19.70 -11.33 -0.55
N ASN A 242 18.81 -11.72 0.37
CA ASN A 242 17.62 -10.92 0.69
C ASN A 242 17.98 -9.54 1.26
N THR A 243 19.07 -9.44 2.02
CA THR A 243 19.60 -8.17 2.52
C THR A 243 19.94 -7.24 1.35
N GLU A 244 20.69 -7.75 0.35
CA GLU A 244 21.10 -6.97 -0.82
C GLU A 244 19.88 -6.56 -1.64
N ILE A 245 18.96 -7.47 -1.91
CA ILE A 245 17.71 -7.21 -2.64
C ILE A 245 16.89 -6.12 -1.92
N SER A 246 16.76 -6.21 -0.60
CA SER A 246 15.99 -5.24 0.19
C SER A 246 16.63 -3.85 0.20
N LEU A 247 17.96 -3.76 0.28
CA LEU A 247 18.70 -2.50 0.20
C LEU A 247 18.57 -1.85 -1.17
N ILE A 248 18.69 -2.64 -2.25
CA ILE A 248 18.50 -2.16 -3.63
C ILE A 248 17.07 -1.63 -3.79
N PHE A 249 16.08 -2.38 -3.30
CA PHE A 249 14.68 -1.97 -3.37
C PHE A 249 14.39 -0.72 -2.54
N ALA A 250 15.10 -0.49 -1.42
CA ALA A 250 14.97 0.71 -0.59
C ALA A 250 15.24 2.01 -1.37
N ALA A 251 16.04 1.96 -2.45
CA ALA A 251 16.27 3.11 -3.32
C ALA A 251 14.95 3.64 -3.92
N THR A 252 13.99 2.77 -4.23
CA THR A 252 12.65 3.17 -4.71
C THR A 252 11.89 3.98 -3.64
N GLY A 253 11.96 3.55 -2.38
CA GLY A 253 11.32 4.25 -1.27
C GLY A 253 11.96 5.61 -1.00
N ILE A 254 13.29 5.70 -1.04
CA ILE A 254 14.01 6.97 -0.90
C ILE A 254 13.63 7.91 -2.04
N GLY A 255 13.57 7.40 -3.27
CA GLY A 255 13.09 8.15 -4.43
C GLY A 255 11.67 8.66 -4.24
N LEU A 256 10.76 7.81 -3.75
CA LEU A 256 9.35 8.18 -3.48
C LEU A 256 9.26 9.36 -2.50
N VAL A 257 10.02 9.33 -1.42
CA VAL A 257 10.09 10.43 -0.45
C VAL A 257 10.63 11.70 -1.11
N ALA A 258 11.72 11.60 -1.87
CA ALA A 258 12.31 12.75 -2.57
C ALA A 258 11.30 13.37 -3.56
N GLY A 259 10.61 12.55 -4.36
CA GLY A 259 9.57 12.98 -5.27
C GLY A 259 8.38 13.63 -4.55
N ALA A 260 7.92 13.03 -3.46
CA ALA A 260 6.84 13.58 -2.64
C ALA A 260 7.19 14.95 -2.05
N MET A 261 8.43 15.14 -1.59
CA MET A 261 8.92 16.41 -1.06
C MET A 261 8.98 17.52 -2.13
N ILE A 262 9.33 17.19 -3.34
CA ILE A 262 9.42 18.16 -4.47
C ILE A 262 8.03 18.51 -5.01
N THR A 263 7.06 17.64 -4.87
CA THR A 263 5.71 17.76 -5.45
C THR A 263 5.03 19.10 -5.19
N PRO A 264 5.01 19.70 -3.97
CA PRO A 264 4.29 20.95 -3.71
C PRO A 264 4.78 22.14 -4.56
N TRP A 265 6.03 22.11 -5.02
CA TRP A 265 6.58 23.15 -5.90
C TRP A 265 6.22 22.93 -7.38
N LEU A 266 5.84 21.71 -7.77
CA LEU A 266 5.56 21.34 -9.16
C LEU A 266 4.06 21.29 -9.46
N ILE A 267 3.26 20.74 -8.53
CA ILE A 267 1.86 20.40 -8.76
C ILE A 267 1.03 20.75 -7.51
N THR A 268 -0.06 21.50 -7.73
CA THR A 268 -1.07 21.82 -6.71
C THR A 268 -2.36 21.01 -6.94
N ILE A 269 -3.31 21.08 -6.00
CA ILE A 269 -4.63 20.44 -6.16
C ILE A 269 -5.35 20.97 -7.41
N GLN A 270 -5.22 22.26 -7.72
CA GLN A 270 -5.83 22.86 -8.91
C GLN A 270 -5.17 22.40 -10.22
N THR A 271 -3.88 22.07 -10.18
CA THR A 271 -3.11 21.60 -11.33
C THR A 271 -2.88 20.10 -11.34
N TYR A 272 -3.68 19.32 -10.57
CA TYR A 272 -3.53 17.87 -10.41
C TYR A 272 -3.40 17.11 -11.75
N ARG A 273 -3.98 17.62 -12.84
CA ARG A 273 -3.86 17.03 -14.18
C ARG A 273 -2.44 16.99 -14.73
N ARG A 274 -1.52 17.81 -14.17
CA ARG A 274 -0.08 17.77 -14.52
C ARG A 274 0.60 16.48 -14.03
N THR A 275 -0.02 15.74 -13.12
CA THR A 275 0.46 14.41 -12.69
C THR A 275 0.59 13.44 -13.86
N LEU A 276 -0.16 13.63 -14.95
CA LEU A 276 -0.04 12.82 -16.16
C LEU A 276 1.40 12.78 -16.70
N PHE A 277 2.13 13.90 -16.66
CA PHE A 277 3.53 13.93 -17.10
C PHE A 277 4.44 13.06 -16.21
N ALA A 278 4.21 13.10 -14.89
CA ALA A 278 4.93 12.23 -13.95
C ALA A 278 4.56 10.76 -14.16
N GLY A 279 3.29 10.46 -14.46
CA GLY A 279 2.82 9.13 -14.81
C GLY A 279 3.48 8.61 -16.11
N ILE A 280 3.60 9.45 -17.15
CA ILE A 280 4.29 9.10 -18.38
C ILE A 280 5.77 8.82 -18.11
N ALA A 281 6.45 9.68 -17.32
CA ALA A 281 7.83 9.42 -16.91
C ALA A 281 7.97 8.09 -16.17
N LEU A 282 7.06 7.78 -15.24
CA LEU A 282 7.01 6.50 -14.56
C LEU A 282 6.87 5.33 -15.52
N ALA A 283 5.94 5.40 -16.48
CA ALA A 283 5.72 4.35 -17.48
C ALA A 283 6.96 4.13 -18.37
N LEU A 284 7.59 5.22 -18.84
CA LEU A 284 8.81 5.14 -19.62
C LEU A 284 9.98 4.54 -18.83
N LEU A 285 10.11 4.88 -17.56
CA LEU A 285 11.13 4.29 -16.68
C LEU A 285 10.88 2.78 -16.44
N VAL A 286 9.61 2.35 -16.30
CA VAL A 286 9.28 0.92 -16.19
C VAL A 286 9.67 0.18 -17.48
N LEU A 287 9.36 0.74 -18.65
CA LEU A 287 9.71 0.14 -19.93
C LEU A 287 11.25 0.09 -20.12
N ALA A 288 11.94 1.18 -19.80
CA ALA A 288 13.40 1.27 -19.91
C ALA A 288 14.12 0.34 -18.91
N PHE A 289 13.50 0.01 -17.79
CA PHE A 289 14.07 -0.89 -16.76
C PHE A 289 14.43 -2.26 -17.33
N THR A 290 13.68 -2.75 -18.33
CA THR A 290 13.93 -4.04 -18.97
C THR A 290 15.24 -4.13 -19.76
N ALA A 291 15.85 -3.00 -20.08
CA ALA A 291 17.14 -2.90 -20.80
C ALA A 291 18.34 -2.63 -19.87
N ILE A 292 18.17 -2.75 -18.55
CA ILE A 292 19.22 -2.49 -17.57
C ILE A 292 19.92 -3.81 -17.21
N TYR A 293 21.27 -3.78 -17.17
CA TYR A 293 22.12 -4.94 -16.88
C TYR A 293 23.27 -4.60 -15.92
N SER A 294 23.21 -3.48 -15.22
CA SER A 294 24.24 -3.10 -14.26
C SER A 294 23.63 -2.59 -12.94
N LEU A 295 24.27 -2.96 -11.83
CA LEU A 295 23.78 -2.61 -10.49
C LEU A 295 23.66 -1.10 -10.23
N PRO A 296 24.65 -0.24 -10.58
CA PRO A 296 24.52 1.20 -10.35
C PRO A 296 23.35 1.83 -11.11
N VAL A 297 23.13 1.39 -12.36
CA VAL A 297 22.02 1.88 -13.19
C VAL A 297 20.67 1.36 -12.64
N THR A 298 20.62 0.13 -12.13
CA THR A 298 19.43 -0.42 -11.47
C THR A 298 19.04 0.41 -10.25
N ILE A 299 19.99 0.75 -9.37
CA ILE A 299 19.73 1.57 -8.18
C ILE A 299 19.24 2.97 -8.60
N ALA A 300 19.90 3.59 -9.58
CA ALA A 300 19.48 4.89 -10.10
C ALA A 300 18.08 4.85 -10.73
N ALA A 301 17.77 3.80 -11.49
CA ALA A 301 16.46 3.61 -12.11
C ALA A 301 15.35 3.38 -11.06
N LEU A 302 15.60 2.58 -10.03
CA LEU A 302 14.67 2.36 -8.94
C LEU A 302 14.41 3.66 -8.14
N PHE A 303 15.45 4.45 -7.88
CA PHE A 303 15.31 5.78 -7.28
C PHE A 303 14.46 6.71 -8.16
N ALA A 304 14.75 6.77 -9.47
CA ALA A 304 14.00 7.58 -10.41
C ALA A 304 12.53 7.14 -10.53
N LEU A 305 12.27 5.82 -10.56
CA LEU A 305 10.91 5.24 -10.50
C LEU A 305 10.16 5.69 -9.24
N GLY A 306 10.84 5.63 -8.09
CA GLY A 306 10.29 6.13 -6.83
C GLY A 306 9.98 7.62 -6.90
N ALA A 307 10.91 8.44 -7.37
CA ALA A 307 10.75 9.90 -7.45
C ALA A 307 9.59 10.30 -8.39
N ALA A 308 9.52 9.71 -9.59
CA ALA A 308 8.41 9.92 -10.51
C ALA A 308 7.08 9.47 -9.87
N GLY A 309 7.09 8.34 -9.15
CA GLY A 309 5.94 7.83 -8.39
C GLY A 309 5.48 8.80 -7.31
N GLY A 310 6.38 9.40 -6.53
CA GLY A 310 6.05 10.39 -5.50
C GLY A 310 5.40 11.64 -6.08
N ILE A 311 5.95 12.17 -7.18
CA ILE A 311 5.37 13.32 -7.90
C ILE A 311 3.98 12.97 -8.47
N TYR A 312 3.76 11.71 -8.87
CA TYR A 312 2.52 11.25 -9.45
C TYR A 312 1.42 11.05 -8.40
N ILE A 313 1.72 10.31 -7.31
CA ILE A 313 0.70 9.83 -6.36
C ILE A 313 0.21 10.92 -5.40
N VAL A 314 1.10 11.83 -4.92
CA VAL A 314 0.77 12.79 -3.86
C VAL A 314 -0.35 13.75 -4.23
N PRO A 315 -0.34 14.42 -5.40
CA PRO A 315 -1.43 15.32 -5.77
C PRO A 315 -2.75 14.60 -6.06
N LEU A 316 -2.68 13.35 -6.55
CA LEU A 316 -3.88 12.53 -6.81
C LEU A 316 -4.56 12.15 -5.49
N ASN A 317 -3.80 11.74 -4.48
CA ASN A 317 -4.32 11.46 -3.14
C ASN A 317 -4.95 12.70 -2.52
N ALA A 318 -4.27 13.85 -2.59
CA ALA A 318 -4.78 15.11 -2.05
C ALA A 318 -6.09 15.54 -2.75
N CYS A 319 -6.15 15.41 -4.08
CA CYS A 319 -7.34 15.73 -4.86
C CYS A 319 -8.52 14.80 -4.50
N LEU A 320 -8.28 13.49 -4.42
CA LEU A 320 -9.30 12.50 -4.07
C LEU A 320 -9.84 12.74 -2.66
N GLN A 321 -8.97 12.98 -1.69
CA GLN A 321 -9.37 13.24 -0.30
C GLN A 321 -10.17 14.54 -0.19
N HIS A 322 -9.76 15.60 -0.91
CA HIS A 322 -10.49 16.86 -0.92
C HIS A 322 -11.91 16.73 -1.48
N VAL A 323 -12.08 16.06 -2.61
CA VAL A 323 -13.39 15.82 -3.23
C VAL A 323 -14.22 14.87 -2.36
N GLY A 324 -13.63 13.78 -1.93
CA GLY A 324 -14.32 12.75 -1.17
C GLY A 324 -14.80 13.22 0.20
N HIS A 325 -14.02 14.07 0.90
CA HIS A 325 -14.45 14.67 2.16
C HIS A 325 -15.74 15.49 2.00
N LYS A 326 -15.89 16.19 0.88
CA LYS A 326 -17.07 17.03 0.59
C LYS A 326 -18.30 16.24 0.11
N THR A 327 -18.12 14.98 -0.29
CA THR A 327 -19.18 14.18 -0.92
C THR A 327 -19.68 13.05 -0.02
N ILE A 328 -18.85 12.05 0.21
CA ILE A 328 -19.22 10.83 0.97
C ILE A 328 -18.58 10.76 2.36
N GLY A 329 -17.67 11.70 2.67
CA GLY A 329 -16.90 11.74 3.92
C GLY A 329 -15.54 11.07 3.81
N ALA A 330 -14.59 11.51 4.66
CA ALA A 330 -13.18 11.12 4.59
C ALA A 330 -12.95 9.60 4.75
N GLY A 331 -13.58 8.99 5.77
CA GLY A 331 -13.42 7.56 6.06
C GLY A 331 -13.88 6.66 4.92
N LYS A 332 -15.05 6.94 4.33
CA LYS A 332 -15.58 6.20 3.18
C LYS A 332 -14.72 6.40 1.94
N THR A 333 -14.22 7.61 1.72
CA THR A 333 -13.30 7.90 0.60
C THR A 333 -12.05 7.05 0.68
N ILE A 334 -11.41 6.95 1.85
CA ILE A 334 -10.23 6.12 2.07
C ILE A 334 -10.57 4.63 1.88
N ALA A 335 -11.75 4.18 2.31
CA ALA A 335 -12.16 2.79 2.10
C ALA A 335 -12.32 2.46 0.61
N VAL A 336 -12.95 3.35 -0.17
CA VAL A 336 -13.09 3.18 -1.63
C VAL A 336 -11.72 3.27 -2.31
N GLN A 337 -10.89 4.23 -1.94
CA GLN A 337 -9.52 4.36 -2.45
C GLN A 337 -8.73 3.07 -2.24
N ASN A 338 -8.67 2.56 -1.00
CA ASN A 338 -7.97 1.33 -0.67
C ASN A 338 -8.50 0.13 -1.48
N PHE A 339 -9.81 0.02 -1.66
CA PHE A 339 -10.42 -1.03 -2.47
C PHE A 339 -9.96 -0.96 -3.93
N ILE A 340 -10.02 0.21 -4.55
CA ILE A 340 -9.62 0.42 -5.95
C ILE A 340 -8.11 0.16 -6.10
N GLU A 341 -7.28 0.72 -5.23
CA GLU A 341 -5.82 0.53 -5.26
C GLU A 341 -5.44 -0.94 -5.12
N ASN A 342 -6.03 -1.66 -4.15
CA ASN A 342 -5.76 -3.09 -3.97
C ASN A 342 -6.30 -3.93 -5.14
N THR A 343 -7.41 -3.53 -5.77
CA THR A 343 -7.92 -4.19 -6.99
C THR A 343 -6.93 -4.02 -8.14
N PHE A 344 -6.42 -2.82 -8.36
CA PHE A 344 -5.41 -2.56 -9.40
C PHE A 344 -4.11 -3.31 -9.11
N MET A 345 -3.64 -3.33 -7.86
CA MET A 345 -2.48 -4.12 -7.44
C MET A 345 -2.69 -5.61 -7.71
N PHE A 346 -3.86 -6.14 -7.32
CA PHE A 346 -4.20 -7.55 -7.53
C PHE A 346 -4.22 -7.92 -9.01
N LEU A 347 -4.79 -7.06 -9.87
CA LEU A 347 -4.78 -7.26 -11.31
C LEU A 347 -3.36 -7.25 -11.88
N GLY A 348 -2.53 -6.28 -11.49
CA GLY A 348 -1.14 -6.19 -11.96
C GLY A 348 -0.31 -7.39 -11.53
N VAL A 349 -0.35 -7.72 -10.24
CA VAL A 349 0.36 -8.89 -9.68
C VAL A 349 -0.20 -10.20 -10.25
N GLY A 350 -1.52 -10.28 -10.46
CA GLY A 350 -2.18 -11.44 -11.06
C GLY A 350 -1.73 -11.69 -12.50
N VAL A 351 -1.71 -10.65 -13.34
CA VAL A 351 -1.19 -10.74 -14.72
C VAL A 351 0.27 -11.16 -14.71
N TYR A 352 1.09 -10.58 -13.83
CA TYR A 352 2.49 -10.97 -13.67
C TYR A 352 2.62 -12.45 -13.28
N THR A 353 1.86 -12.90 -12.27
CA THR A 353 1.86 -14.30 -11.78
C THR A 353 1.54 -15.28 -12.89
N VAL A 354 0.45 -15.03 -13.64
CA VAL A 354 0.03 -15.89 -14.76
C VAL A 354 1.07 -15.88 -15.87
N SER A 355 1.62 -14.72 -16.22
CA SER A 355 2.64 -14.59 -17.27
C SER A 355 3.89 -15.41 -16.94
N VAL A 356 4.45 -15.22 -15.74
CA VAL A 356 5.65 -15.95 -15.32
C VAL A 356 5.36 -17.45 -15.12
N GLY A 357 4.18 -17.80 -14.60
CA GLY A 357 3.72 -19.19 -14.49
C GLY A 357 3.55 -19.89 -15.84
N ALA A 358 3.22 -19.15 -16.88
CA ALA A 358 3.16 -19.64 -18.26
C ALA A 358 4.54 -19.66 -18.96
N GLY A 359 5.62 -19.37 -18.25
CA GLY A 359 6.99 -19.39 -18.80
C GLY A 359 7.42 -18.11 -19.52
N ILE A 360 6.63 -17.02 -19.44
CA ILE A 360 7.01 -15.73 -20.01
C ILE A 360 8.19 -15.16 -19.20
N PRO A 361 9.28 -14.72 -19.85
CA PRO A 361 10.42 -14.13 -19.15
C PRO A 361 10.04 -12.93 -18.27
N VAL A 362 10.71 -12.78 -17.11
CA VAL A 362 10.46 -11.70 -16.14
C VAL A 362 10.57 -10.33 -16.82
N ASN A 363 11.54 -10.11 -17.71
CA ASN A 363 11.68 -8.85 -18.46
C ASN A 363 10.45 -8.55 -19.33
N ALA A 364 9.89 -9.56 -20.01
CA ALA A 364 8.68 -9.37 -20.82
C ALA A 364 7.46 -9.05 -19.93
N SER A 365 7.38 -9.65 -18.75
CA SER A 365 6.32 -9.35 -17.76
C SER A 365 6.43 -7.93 -17.19
N ILE A 366 7.66 -7.44 -16.96
CA ILE A 366 7.91 -6.03 -16.57
C ILE A 366 7.50 -5.10 -17.73
N PHE A 367 7.88 -5.44 -18.97
CA PHE A 367 7.49 -4.66 -20.15
C PHE A 367 5.97 -4.60 -20.31
N ALA A 368 5.25 -5.71 -20.10
CA ALA A 368 3.78 -5.75 -20.12
C ALA A 368 3.18 -4.83 -19.05
N THR A 369 3.76 -4.78 -17.85
CA THR A 369 3.34 -3.83 -16.79
C THR A 369 3.50 -2.37 -17.23
N GLY A 370 4.62 -2.03 -17.85
CA GLY A 370 4.84 -0.69 -18.42
C GLY A 370 3.82 -0.35 -19.51
N THR A 371 3.49 -1.31 -20.36
CA THR A 371 2.48 -1.16 -21.42
C THR A 371 1.08 -0.96 -20.83
N MET A 372 0.69 -1.75 -19.79
CA MET A 372 -0.56 -1.54 -19.08
C MET A 372 -0.66 -0.13 -18.50
N LEU A 373 0.44 0.36 -17.92
CA LEU A 373 0.49 1.71 -17.38
C LEU A 373 0.30 2.76 -18.48
N VAL A 374 0.91 2.60 -19.66
CA VAL A 374 0.69 3.48 -20.82
C VAL A 374 -0.77 3.48 -21.25
N ILE A 375 -1.43 2.33 -21.32
CA ILE A 375 -2.86 2.22 -21.67
C ILE A 375 -3.72 3.00 -20.67
N ILE A 376 -3.48 2.82 -19.37
CA ILE A 376 -4.23 3.52 -18.33
C ILE A 376 -3.99 5.04 -18.40
N LEU A 377 -2.76 5.47 -18.61
CA LEU A 377 -2.43 6.89 -18.75
C LEU A 377 -3.05 7.52 -20.01
N THR A 378 -3.16 6.75 -21.09
CA THR A 378 -3.88 7.15 -22.30
C THR A 378 -5.36 7.36 -22.02
N TYR A 379 -5.98 6.45 -21.26
CA TYR A 379 -7.35 6.64 -20.79
C TYR A 379 -7.50 7.91 -19.92
N MET A 380 -6.56 8.15 -18.99
CA MET A 380 -6.55 9.36 -18.16
C MET A 380 -6.37 10.64 -18.98
N PHE A 381 -5.61 10.58 -20.07
CA PHE A 381 -5.47 11.69 -21.00
C PHE A 381 -6.82 12.08 -21.63
N PHE A 382 -7.59 11.10 -22.10
CA PHE A 382 -8.95 11.35 -22.64
C PHE A 382 -9.96 11.81 -21.58
N LEU A 383 -9.84 11.34 -20.33
CA LEU A 383 -10.65 11.86 -19.22
C LEU A 383 -10.37 13.34 -18.96
N ARG A 384 -9.12 13.77 -19.14
CA ARG A 384 -8.72 15.16 -18.99
C ARG A 384 -9.41 16.08 -19.99
N ASP A 385 -9.55 15.67 -21.24
CA ASP A 385 -10.06 16.50 -22.32
C ASP A 385 -11.58 16.64 -22.32
N ARG A 386 -12.31 15.64 -21.86
CA ARG A 386 -13.77 15.72 -21.69
C ARG A 386 -14.21 16.88 -20.80
N ALA A 387 -13.41 17.26 -19.81
CA ALA A 387 -13.71 18.37 -18.91
C ALA A 387 -13.50 19.77 -19.52
N LYS A 388 -12.68 19.90 -20.56
CA LYS A 388 -12.53 21.17 -21.27
C LYS A 388 -13.79 21.49 -22.10
N ASN A 389 -14.43 20.43 -22.59
CA ASN A 389 -15.62 20.56 -23.46
C ASN A 389 -16.94 20.67 -22.68
N SER A 390 -16.93 20.43 -21.35
CA SER A 390 -18.13 20.48 -20.50
C SER A 390 -18.20 21.72 -19.59
N ALA A 391 -17.19 22.59 -19.60
CA ALA A 391 -17.29 23.90 -18.93
C ALA A 391 -18.04 24.84 -19.87
N PRO A 392 -19.24 25.38 -19.49
CA PRO A 392 -19.83 26.49 -20.22
C PRO A 392 -18.84 27.65 -20.11
N GLU A 393 -18.56 28.29 -21.25
CA GLU A 393 -17.90 29.60 -21.29
C GLU A 393 -18.73 30.56 -20.43
N MET A 394 -18.33 30.74 -19.19
CA MET A 394 -18.83 31.87 -18.39
C MET A 394 -18.05 33.09 -18.87
N ASN A 395 -18.66 33.83 -19.81
CA ASN A 395 -18.36 35.22 -20.15
C ASN A 395 -18.69 36.14 -18.97
#